data_fc593f7c2dbf2e591172ceaf491d90e7
#
_entry.id   fc593f7c2dbf2e591172ceaf491d90e7
#
_cell.length_a   1.000
_cell.length_b   1.000
_cell.length_c   1.000
_cell.angle_alpha   90.00
_cell.angle_beta   90.00
_cell.angle_gamma   90.00
#
_symmetry.space_group_name_H-M   'P 1'
#
loop_
_entity.id
_entity.type
_entity.pdbx_description
1 polymer ?
#
loop_
_entity_poly.entity_id
_entity_poly.type
_entity_poly.pdbx_seq_one_letter_code
_entity_poly.pdbx_strand_id
1 'polypeptide(L)'
;MYCPTCMKYNKDEKAVRCGYCNELMNIQNTPFQLPVGTILAGRYYIGRVLGQGGFGITYIGCDLKLNMKMAIKEYYPQGLIGRMSKYDLNLTVNSGNQHTVYEIQKDRFMKEARILAEFASDHTNRKGHGYLRRKQHGLYRDGICRRYHSGKIL
;
A
#
# COMPACT_ATOMS: atom_id res chain seq x y z
N MET A 1 -0.83 17.73 7.99
CA MET A 1 -0.84 16.26 7.91
C MET A 1 -1.47 15.77 6.61
N TYR A 2 -1.14 14.54 6.14
CA TYR A 2 -1.79 13.96 4.94
C TYR A 2 -3.18 13.41 5.27
N CYS A 3 -4.14 13.66 4.38
CA CYS A 3 -5.47 13.09 4.51
C CYS A 3 -5.42 11.55 4.26
N PRO A 4 -5.93 10.72 5.17
CA PRO A 4 -5.90 9.27 5.02
C PRO A 4 -6.75 8.72 3.86
N THR A 5 -7.61 9.56 3.26
CA THR A 5 -8.51 9.17 2.17
C THR A 5 -8.05 9.68 0.80
N CYS A 6 -7.68 10.94 0.65
CA CYS A 6 -7.33 11.51 -0.65
C CYS A 6 -5.84 11.75 -0.86
N MET A 7 -5.00 11.54 0.17
CA MET A 7 -3.55 11.75 0.16
C MET A 7 -3.12 13.21 -0.12
N LYS A 8 -4.01 14.19 0.03
CA LYS A 8 -3.64 15.61 -0.03
C LYS A 8 -3.11 16.08 1.31
N TYR A 9 -2.06 16.90 1.29
CA TYR A 9 -1.51 17.50 2.49
C TYR A 9 -2.38 18.66 2.96
N ASN A 10 -2.85 18.60 4.20
CA ASN A 10 -3.60 19.66 4.87
C ASN A 10 -2.64 20.41 5.80
N LYS A 11 -2.61 21.74 5.67
CA LYS A 11 -1.74 22.60 6.50
C LYS A 11 -2.23 22.69 7.93
N ASP A 12 -3.55 22.70 8.13
CA ASP A 12 -4.13 22.68 9.47
C ASP A 12 -4.11 21.26 10.02
N GLU A 13 -3.26 21.04 11.02
CA GLU A 13 -3.10 19.75 11.69
C GLU A 13 -4.23 19.43 12.67
N LYS A 14 -5.03 20.41 13.06
CA LYS A 14 -6.19 20.25 13.94
C LYS A 14 -7.50 20.08 13.16
N ALA A 15 -7.44 20.13 11.84
CA ALA A 15 -8.64 19.98 11.01
C ALA A 15 -9.30 18.62 11.27
N VAL A 16 -10.59 18.66 11.61
CA VAL A 16 -11.41 17.46 11.79
C VAL A 16 -11.73 16.81 10.43
N ARG A 17 -11.88 17.63 9.39
CA ARG A 17 -12.18 17.20 8.02
C ARG A 17 -11.16 17.74 7.03
N CYS A 18 -10.93 16.95 6.00
CA CYS A 18 -10.03 17.31 4.92
C CYS A 18 -10.58 18.46 4.09
N GLY A 19 -9.81 19.53 3.89
CA GLY A 19 -10.19 20.67 3.07
C GLY A 19 -10.35 20.36 1.56
N TYR A 20 -9.97 19.14 1.10
CA TYR A 20 -10.06 18.75 -0.30
C TYR A 20 -11.17 17.74 -0.61
N CYS A 21 -11.37 16.75 0.26
CA CYS A 21 -12.36 15.70 0.03
C CYS A 21 -13.45 15.63 1.10
N ASN A 22 -13.40 16.49 2.10
CA ASN A 22 -14.33 16.59 3.23
C ASN A 22 -14.44 15.33 4.11
N GLU A 23 -13.59 14.34 3.92
CA GLU A 23 -13.53 13.14 4.76
C GLU A 23 -12.85 13.43 6.10
N LEU A 24 -13.14 12.59 7.09
CA LEU A 24 -12.53 12.71 8.42
C LEU A 24 -11.02 12.53 8.37
N MET A 25 -10.29 13.33 9.13
CA MET A 25 -8.84 13.27 9.22
C MET A 25 -8.33 12.26 10.26
N ASN A 26 -9.16 11.86 11.20
CA ASN A 26 -8.82 10.95 12.32
C ASN A 26 -9.18 9.47 12.06
N ILE A 27 -9.32 9.07 10.78
CA ILE A 27 -9.56 7.67 10.40
C ILE A 27 -8.41 6.80 10.91
N GLN A 28 -8.75 5.66 11.51
CA GLN A 28 -7.80 4.65 11.97
C GLN A 28 -8.07 3.32 11.27
N ASN A 29 -7.01 2.59 10.97
CA ASN A 29 -7.10 1.20 10.55
C ASN A 29 -7.27 0.28 11.77
N THR A 30 -7.72 -0.96 11.55
CA THR A 30 -7.89 -1.93 12.64
C THR A 30 -6.53 -2.39 13.19
N PRO A 31 -6.46 -2.99 14.40
CA PRO A 31 -5.19 -3.36 15.03
C PRO A 31 -4.27 -4.28 14.23
N PHE A 32 -4.83 -5.12 13.34
CA PHE A 32 -4.05 -6.03 12.50
C PHE A 32 -3.56 -5.39 11.19
N GLN A 33 -3.99 -4.19 10.89
CA GLN A 33 -3.64 -3.43 9.70
C GLN A 33 -2.54 -2.43 10.03
N LEU A 34 -1.78 -2.01 9.03
CA LEU A 34 -0.81 -0.93 9.22
C LEU A 34 -1.55 0.34 9.67
N PRO A 35 -1.07 1.00 10.74
CA PRO A 35 -1.65 2.26 11.19
C PRO A 35 -1.63 3.33 10.11
N VAL A 36 -2.67 4.15 10.06
CA VAL A 36 -2.64 5.38 9.27
C VAL A 36 -1.48 6.25 9.72
N GLY A 37 -0.74 6.82 8.78
CA GLY A 37 0.45 7.62 9.07
C GLY A 37 1.76 6.85 9.11
N THR A 38 1.73 5.51 9.03
CA THR A 38 2.95 4.70 8.91
C THR A 38 3.73 5.11 7.66
N ILE A 39 5.05 5.28 7.79
CA ILE A 39 5.94 5.56 6.66
C ILE A 39 6.82 4.36 6.40
N LEU A 40 6.60 3.68 5.29
CA LEU A 40 7.39 2.53 4.86
C LEU A 40 8.61 2.98 4.07
N ALA A 41 9.78 2.40 4.38
CA ALA A 41 11.06 2.68 3.73
C ALA A 41 11.38 4.19 3.65
N GLY A 42 10.96 4.99 4.63
CA GLY A 42 11.16 6.44 4.65
C GLY A 42 10.53 7.21 3.48
N ARG A 43 9.56 6.60 2.77
CA ARG A 43 9.04 7.15 1.53
C ARG A 43 7.54 7.01 1.33
N TYR A 44 6.93 5.93 1.79
CA TYR A 44 5.56 5.60 1.43
C TYR A 44 4.63 5.74 2.62
N TYR A 45 3.83 6.77 2.58
CA TYR A 45 2.84 7.06 3.62
C TYR A 45 1.63 6.13 3.45
N ILE A 46 1.17 5.50 4.54
CA ILE A 46 -0.01 4.63 4.59
C ILE A 46 -1.22 5.44 5.02
N GLY A 47 -2.28 5.36 4.24
CA GLY A 47 -3.60 5.89 4.58
C GLY A 47 -4.57 4.80 5.00
N ARG A 48 -5.86 5.01 4.74
CA ARG A 48 -6.90 4.03 5.10
C ARG A 48 -6.83 2.78 4.23
N VAL A 49 -7.39 1.70 4.75
CA VAL A 49 -7.60 0.46 3.99
C VAL A 49 -8.63 0.71 2.87
N LEU A 50 -8.33 0.20 1.68
CA LEU A 50 -9.22 0.16 0.52
C LEU A 50 -9.95 -1.17 0.43
N GLY A 51 -9.30 -2.25 0.89
CA GLY A 51 -9.88 -3.59 0.91
C GLY A 51 -8.94 -4.60 1.56
N GLN A 52 -9.50 -5.70 2.03
CA GLN A 52 -8.78 -6.82 2.62
C GLN A 52 -9.38 -8.13 2.10
N GLY A 53 -8.52 -9.04 1.68
CA GLY A 53 -8.87 -10.38 1.22
C GLY A 53 -8.02 -11.45 1.89
N GLY A 54 -8.23 -12.71 1.52
CA GLY A 54 -7.55 -13.87 2.14
C GLY A 54 -6.02 -13.82 2.05
N PHE A 55 -5.46 -13.10 1.08
CA PHE A 55 -4.01 -13.06 0.83
C PHE A 55 -3.37 -11.71 1.11
N GLY A 56 -4.15 -10.68 1.43
CA GLY A 56 -3.52 -9.39 1.68
C GLY A 56 -4.47 -8.24 1.94
N ILE A 57 -3.87 -7.12 2.30
CA ILE A 57 -4.54 -5.87 2.63
C ILE A 57 -4.09 -4.80 1.64
N THR A 58 -5.03 -4.05 1.10
CA THR A 58 -4.74 -2.94 0.18
C THR A 58 -5.05 -1.62 0.87
N TYR A 59 -4.07 -0.74 0.89
CA TYR A 59 -4.16 0.60 1.44
C TYR A 59 -4.12 1.65 0.34
N ILE A 60 -4.75 2.78 0.56
CA ILE A 60 -4.35 3.98 -0.15
C ILE A 60 -3.04 4.48 0.46
N GLY A 61 -2.15 5.02 -0.37
CA GLY A 61 -0.89 5.57 0.10
C GLY A 61 -0.42 6.75 -0.74
N CYS A 62 0.66 7.36 -0.29
CA CYS A 62 1.34 8.43 -1.01
C CYS A 62 2.84 8.16 -1.09
N ASP A 63 3.41 8.25 -2.28
CA ASP A 63 4.84 8.37 -2.46
C ASP A 63 5.27 9.81 -2.10
N LEU A 64 5.88 9.98 -0.96
CA LEU A 64 6.26 11.30 -0.44
C LEU A 64 7.32 12.01 -1.29
N LYS A 65 8.16 11.24 -2.01
CA LYS A 65 9.18 11.83 -2.91
C LYS A 65 8.59 12.32 -4.21
N LEU A 66 7.58 11.63 -4.74
CA LEU A 66 6.93 11.98 -5.99
C LEU A 66 5.64 12.77 -5.79
N ASN A 67 5.19 12.90 -4.55
CA ASN A 67 3.88 13.46 -4.18
C ASN A 67 2.73 12.82 -4.97
N MET A 68 2.79 11.47 -5.10
CA MET A 68 1.84 10.71 -5.90
C MET A 68 1.02 9.75 -5.06
N LYS A 69 -0.31 9.84 -5.23
CA LYS A 69 -1.25 8.88 -4.66
C LYS A 69 -1.09 7.52 -5.34
N MET A 70 -1.16 6.44 -4.56
CA MET A 70 -0.98 5.07 -5.03
C MET A 70 -1.75 4.07 -4.18
N ALA A 71 -1.94 2.86 -4.69
CA ALA A 71 -2.34 1.71 -3.89
C ALA A 71 -1.10 0.97 -3.40
N ILE A 72 -1.10 0.55 -2.14
CA ILE A 72 -0.06 -0.25 -1.52
C ILE A 72 -0.71 -1.54 -1.05
N LYS A 73 -0.26 -2.68 -1.57
CA LYS A 73 -0.79 -4.00 -1.20
C LYS A 73 0.21 -4.71 -0.28
N GLU A 74 -0.22 -5.04 0.91
CA GLU A 74 0.52 -5.82 1.89
C GLU A 74 0.17 -7.30 1.72
N TYR A 75 1.17 -8.18 1.68
CA TYR A 75 0.95 -9.61 1.80
C TYR A 75 0.60 -9.95 3.24
N TYR A 76 -0.66 -10.29 3.49
CA TYR A 76 -1.18 -10.63 4.81
C TYR A 76 -2.12 -11.85 4.71
N PRO A 77 -1.59 -13.07 4.54
CA PRO A 77 -2.41 -14.28 4.45
C PRO A 77 -3.07 -14.58 5.79
N GLN A 78 -4.39 -14.43 5.82
CA GLN A 78 -5.18 -14.67 7.03
C GLN A 78 -4.99 -16.11 7.53
N GLY A 79 -4.84 -16.26 8.85
CA GLY A 79 -4.66 -17.56 9.50
C GLY A 79 -3.22 -18.08 9.51
N LEU A 80 -2.33 -17.61 8.63
CA LEU A 80 -0.92 -18.01 8.61
C LEU A 80 -0.03 -17.08 9.43
N ILE A 81 -0.41 -15.82 9.53
CA ILE A 81 0.37 -14.79 10.21
C ILE A 81 -0.48 -13.94 11.13
N GLY A 82 0.18 -13.31 12.09
CA GLY A 82 -0.37 -12.31 12.97
C GLY A 82 0.57 -11.13 13.13
N ARG A 83 0.02 -10.01 13.58
CA ARG A 83 0.76 -8.84 14.05
C ARG A 83 0.53 -8.72 15.54
N MET A 84 1.59 -8.80 16.34
CA MET A 84 1.47 -8.80 17.80
C MET A 84 1.03 -7.46 18.37
N SER A 85 1.32 -6.37 17.67
CA SER A 85 0.96 -5.02 18.07
C SER A 85 0.75 -4.13 16.85
N LYS A 86 -0.13 -3.13 16.97
CA LYS A 86 -0.30 -2.08 15.93
C LYS A 86 0.96 -1.28 15.64
N TYR A 87 1.92 -1.30 16.54
CA TYR A 87 3.22 -0.62 16.38
C TYR A 87 4.31 -1.52 15.80
N ASP A 88 4.06 -2.83 15.74
CA ASP A 88 5.00 -3.79 15.17
C ASP A 88 4.75 -3.94 13.67
N LEU A 89 5.72 -3.54 12.87
CA LEU A 89 5.66 -3.71 11.42
C LEU A 89 6.02 -5.14 11.00
N ASN A 90 6.56 -5.95 11.91
CA ASN A 90 6.92 -7.33 11.64
C ASN A 90 5.68 -8.23 11.74
N LEU A 91 5.66 -9.23 10.88
CA LEU A 91 4.65 -10.27 10.86
C LEU A 91 5.21 -11.53 11.51
N THR A 92 4.45 -12.13 12.39
CA THR A 92 4.81 -13.41 13.02
C THR A 92 4.09 -14.52 12.29
N VAL A 93 4.82 -15.48 11.75
CA VAL A 93 4.24 -16.71 11.17
C VAL A 93 3.87 -17.65 12.31
N ASN A 94 2.64 -18.16 12.30
CA ASN A 94 2.20 -19.16 13.26
C ASN A 94 3.04 -20.42 13.11
N SER A 95 3.38 -21.09 14.21
CA SER A 95 4.38 -22.19 14.30
C SER A 95 4.01 -23.42 13.46
N GLY A 96 5.05 -24.17 13.04
CA GLY A 96 4.94 -25.44 12.33
C GLY A 96 5.18 -25.36 10.82
N ASN A 97 4.63 -26.30 10.04
CA ASN A 97 4.75 -26.39 8.58
C ASN A 97 4.19 -25.18 7.81
N GLN A 98 3.61 -24.21 8.52
CA GLN A 98 3.01 -23.00 7.96
C GLN A 98 4.06 -22.04 7.36
N HIS A 99 5.33 -22.13 7.79
CA HIS A 99 6.40 -21.29 7.24
C HIS A 99 6.64 -21.57 5.75
N THR A 100 6.69 -22.85 5.36
CA THR A 100 6.86 -23.23 3.94
C THR A 100 5.68 -22.78 3.09
N VAL A 101 4.46 -22.93 3.59
CA VAL A 101 3.24 -22.47 2.90
C VAL A 101 3.25 -20.95 2.76
N TYR A 102 3.66 -20.24 3.80
CA TYR A 102 3.81 -18.78 3.78
C TYR A 102 4.78 -18.31 2.69
N GLU A 103 5.98 -18.90 2.60
CA GLU A 103 6.99 -18.51 1.61
C GLU A 103 6.51 -18.81 0.17
N ILE A 104 5.91 -19.99 -0.08
CA ILE A 104 5.38 -20.34 -1.40
C ILE A 104 4.28 -19.35 -1.84
N GLN A 105 3.37 -18.99 -0.95
CA GLN A 105 2.29 -18.05 -1.25
C GLN A 105 2.82 -16.62 -1.42
N LYS A 106 3.81 -16.22 -0.65
CA LYS A 106 4.50 -14.94 -0.77
C LYS A 106 5.15 -14.79 -2.15
N ASP A 107 5.83 -15.84 -2.62
CA ASP A 107 6.44 -15.84 -3.96
C ASP A 107 5.39 -15.70 -5.06
N ARG A 108 4.24 -16.36 -4.94
CA ARG A 108 3.11 -16.20 -5.88
C ARG A 108 2.57 -14.78 -5.87
N PHE A 109 2.36 -14.20 -4.70
CA PHE A 109 1.95 -12.81 -4.53
C PHE A 109 2.92 -11.83 -5.20
N MET A 110 4.23 -12.07 -5.02
CA MET A 110 5.27 -11.25 -5.64
C MET A 110 5.33 -11.40 -7.16
N LYS A 111 5.11 -12.61 -7.70
CA LYS A 111 5.01 -12.84 -9.16
C LYS A 111 3.81 -12.10 -9.76
N GLU A 112 2.63 -12.21 -9.15
CA GLU A 112 1.44 -11.47 -9.58
C GLU A 112 1.70 -9.96 -9.64
N ALA A 113 2.35 -9.44 -8.60
CA ALA A 113 2.68 -8.03 -8.53
C ALA A 113 3.62 -7.56 -9.65
N ARG A 114 4.62 -8.39 -10.03
CA ARG A 114 5.53 -8.10 -11.14
C ARG A 114 4.80 -8.07 -12.47
N ILE A 115 3.96 -9.08 -12.74
CA ILE A 115 3.15 -9.16 -13.96
C ILE A 115 2.26 -7.91 -14.10
N LEU A 116 1.57 -7.51 -13.02
CA LEU A 116 0.74 -6.32 -13.02
C LEU A 116 1.54 -5.02 -13.27
N ALA A 117 2.77 -4.95 -12.78
CA ALA A 117 3.65 -3.80 -13.02
C ALA A 117 4.13 -3.73 -14.49
N GLU A 118 4.39 -4.87 -15.11
CA GLU A 118 4.75 -4.97 -16.54
C GLU A 118 3.59 -4.53 -17.43
N PHE A 119 2.38 -5.02 -17.19
CA PHE A 119 1.19 -4.60 -17.92
C PHE A 119 0.89 -3.11 -17.78
N ALA A 120 1.08 -2.54 -16.60
CA ALA A 120 0.89 -1.10 -16.38
C ALA A 120 1.89 -0.26 -17.18
N SER A 121 3.10 -0.75 -17.41
CA SER A 121 4.10 -0.07 -18.22
C SER A 121 3.78 -0.09 -19.73
N ASP A 122 3.17 -1.15 -20.23
CA ASP A 122 2.80 -1.29 -21.65
C ASP A 122 1.62 -0.39 -22.05
N HIS A 123 0.63 -0.23 -21.19
CA HIS A 123 -0.53 0.62 -21.48
C HIS A 123 -0.21 2.11 -21.55
N THR A 124 0.85 2.59 -20.89
CA THR A 124 1.31 3.98 -20.99
C THR A 124 1.97 4.30 -22.33
N ASN A 125 2.41 3.29 -23.08
CA ASN A 125 3.13 3.44 -24.34
C ASN A 125 2.19 3.59 -25.56
N ARG A 126 0.89 3.30 -25.45
CA ARG A 126 -0.07 3.32 -26.58
C ARG A 126 -0.83 4.63 -26.78
N LYS A 127 -0.74 5.58 -25.85
CA LYS A 127 -1.31 6.91 -26.02
C LYS A 127 -0.18 7.94 -26.01
N GLY A 128 0.28 8.30 -27.21
CA GLY A 128 1.41 9.18 -27.51
C GLY A 128 1.37 10.58 -26.89
N HIS A 129 1.40 10.68 -25.58
CA HIS A 129 1.71 11.89 -24.85
C HIS A 129 2.91 11.58 -23.96
N GLY A 130 4.03 12.23 -24.30
CA GLY A 130 5.33 12.04 -23.69
C GLY A 130 5.35 12.24 -22.18
N TYR A 131 5.22 11.15 -21.46
CA TYR A 131 5.55 11.07 -20.04
C TYR A 131 6.72 10.13 -19.85
N LEU A 132 7.74 10.69 -19.23
CA LEU A 132 9.03 10.09 -18.90
C LEU A 132 8.93 8.62 -18.47
N ARG A 133 9.54 7.73 -19.26
CA ARG A 133 9.99 6.42 -18.83
C ARG A 133 10.88 6.55 -17.60
N ARG A 134 10.33 6.42 -16.41
CA ARG A 134 11.12 6.02 -15.26
C ARG A 134 10.73 4.59 -14.92
N LYS A 135 11.61 3.66 -15.27
CA LYS A 135 11.65 2.31 -14.68
C LYS A 135 11.75 2.51 -13.18
N GLN A 136 10.64 2.45 -12.47
CA GLN A 136 10.65 2.34 -11.03
C GLN A 136 10.46 0.87 -10.69
N HIS A 137 11.58 0.16 -10.59
CA HIS A 137 11.63 -1.12 -9.92
C HIS A 137 11.17 -0.91 -8.49
N GLY A 138 9.97 -1.39 -8.16
CA GLY A 138 9.48 -1.42 -6.80
C GLY A 138 10.43 -2.25 -5.95
N LEU A 139 11.01 -1.66 -4.94
CA LEU A 139 11.76 -2.38 -3.92
C LEU A 139 10.80 -3.29 -3.16
N TYR A 140 10.98 -4.57 -3.34
CA TYR A 140 10.29 -5.62 -2.62
C TYR A 140 11.16 -6.05 -1.45
N ARG A 141 10.96 -5.42 -0.31
CA ARG A 141 11.43 -5.90 0.97
C ARG A 141 10.18 -6.04 1.83
N ASP A 142 10.02 -7.15 2.53
CA ASP A 142 8.98 -7.39 3.53
C ASP A 142 7.53 -7.57 3.02
N GLY A 143 7.34 -8.20 1.85
CA GLY A 143 6.00 -8.61 1.38
C GLY A 143 5.06 -7.47 0.97
N ILE A 144 5.57 -6.28 0.67
CA ILE A 144 4.78 -5.11 0.27
C ILE A 144 4.93 -4.86 -1.23
N CYS A 145 3.81 -4.90 -1.95
CA CYS A 145 3.72 -4.60 -3.38
C CYS A 145 3.04 -3.24 -3.61
N ARG A 146 3.53 -2.49 -4.58
CA ARG A 146 3.03 -1.16 -4.92
C ARG A 146 2.41 -1.15 -6.31
N ARG A 147 1.22 -0.59 -6.42
CA ARG A 147 0.55 -0.35 -7.68
C ARG A 147 0.41 1.15 -7.90
N TYR A 148 0.99 1.65 -8.98
CA TYR A 148 0.76 3.03 -9.42
C TYR A 148 -0.55 3.09 -10.21
N HIS A 149 -1.42 4.03 -9.88
CA HIS A 149 -2.60 4.32 -10.68
C HIS A 149 -2.71 5.83 -10.89
N SER A 150 -2.55 6.25 -12.13
CA SER A 150 -2.90 7.59 -12.57
C SER A 150 -4.38 7.57 -12.96
N GLY A 151 -5.25 8.10 -12.13
CA GLY A 151 -6.70 8.21 -12.39
C GLY A 151 -7.51 7.12 -11.71
N LYS A 152 -8.64 7.50 -11.20
CA LYS A 152 -9.72 6.75 -10.51
C LYS A 152 -9.37 5.38 -9.94
N ILE A 153 -9.37 5.30 -8.62
CA ILE A 153 -9.45 4.04 -7.89
C ILE A 153 -10.82 3.47 -8.20
N LEU A 154 -10.87 2.31 -8.87
CA LEU A 154 -12.07 1.50 -8.99
C LEU A 154 -12.33 0.79 -7.67
#